data_d0937668d1def0b3401206c3f0b06118
#
_entry.id   d0937668d1def0b3401206c3f0b06118
#
_cell.length_a   1.000
_cell.length_b   1.000
_cell.length_c   1.000
_cell.angle_alpha   90.00
_cell.angle_beta   90.00
_cell.angle_gamma   90.00
#
_symmetry.space_group_name_H-M   'P 1'
#
loop_
_entity.id
_entity.type
_entity.pdbx_description
1 polymer ?
#
loop_
_entity_poly.entity_id
_entity_poly.type
_entity_poly.pdbx_seq_one_letter_code
_entity_poly.pdbx_strand_id
1 'polypeptide(L)'
;SFVIARMPINKAKYLTDYTYNYEYNLVFGGESYPMGENVYSIPNSWIVDAVNLSVESEFKWIVTAPSLDKGWTYCGKVDSDATRYGKSVRRKTLSTTSNGKKILKDTNNSTLDFTPEVKPSLMN
;
A
#
# COMPACT_ATOMS: atom_id res chain seq x y z
N SER A 1 -2.05 2.53 -0.85
CA SER A 1 -1.44 1.26 -0.39
C SER A 1 -1.60 0.18 -1.44
N PHE A 2 -0.67 -0.76 -1.49
CA PHE A 2 -0.76 -2.00 -2.26
C PHE A 2 -1.03 -3.14 -1.29
N VAL A 3 -1.92 -4.06 -1.69
CA VAL A 3 -2.39 -5.14 -0.82
C VAL A 3 -2.40 -6.45 -1.59
N ILE A 4 -1.94 -7.52 -0.95
CA ILE A 4 -2.12 -8.90 -1.40
C ILE A 4 -3.11 -9.57 -0.45
N ALA A 5 -4.20 -10.09 -0.98
CA ALA A 5 -5.24 -10.75 -0.19
C ALA A 5 -5.59 -12.13 -0.75
N ARG A 6 -6.00 -13.03 0.14
CA ARG A 6 -6.62 -14.32 -0.21
C ARG A 6 -8.12 -14.17 -0.08
N MET A 7 -8.82 -14.27 -1.20
CA MET A 7 -10.27 -14.15 -1.22
C MET A 7 -10.89 -15.54 -1.02
N PRO A 8 -11.57 -15.80 0.11
CA PRO A 8 -12.19 -17.09 0.38
C PRO A 8 -13.53 -17.31 -0.35
N ILE A 9 -13.96 -16.32 -1.12
CA ILE A 9 -15.21 -16.31 -1.88
C ILE A 9 -14.95 -16.00 -3.35
N ASN A 10 -15.88 -16.33 -4.22
CA ASN A 10 -15.76 -15.99 -5.64
C ASN A 10 -15.98 -14.48 -5.88
N LYS A 11 -15.52 -14.01 -7.06
CA LYS A 11 -15.58 -12.60 -7.44
C LYS A 11 -17.01 -12.03 -7.39
N ALA A 12 -17.99 -12.75 -7.92
CA ALA A 12 -19.37 -12.24 -7.99
C ALA A 12 -19.93 -11.98 -6.60
N LYS A 13 -19.75 -12.93 -5.67
CA LYS A 13 -20.15 -12.78 -4.28
C LYS A 13 -19.42 -11.63 -3.58
N TYR A 14 -18.11 -11.48 -3.83
CA TYR A 14 -17.35 -10.35 -3.28
C TYR A 14 -17.91 -9.00 -3.74
N LEU A 15 -18.16 -8.83 -5.02
CA LEU A 15 -18.67 -7.57 -5.58
C LEU A 15 -20.06 -7.21 -5.08
N THR A 16 -20.85 -8.21 -4.62
CA THR A 16 -22.18 -7.99 -4.05
C THR A 16 -22.12 -7.68 -2.55
N ASP A 17 -21.37 -8.50 -1.80
CA ASP A 17 -21.49 -8.53 -0.34
C ASP A 17 -20.54 -7.55 0.37
N TYR A 18 -19.48 -7.09 -0.32
CA TYR A 18 -18.41 -6.26 0.26
C TYR A 18 -18.38 -4.84 -0.28
N THR A 19 -19.50 -4.36 -0.76
CA THR A 19 -19.70 -2.96 -1.15
C THR A 19 -20.31 -2.19 0.02
N TYR A 20 -19.81 -0.99 0.30
CA TYR A 20 -20.40 -0.07 1.26
C TYR A 20 -20.35 1.37 0.75
N ASN A 21 -21.21 2.23 1.28
CA ASN A 21 -21.18 3.65 0.99
C ASN A 21 -20.12 4.33 1.87
N TYR A 22 -19.11 4.93 1.22
CA TYR A 22 -18.09 5.74 1.87
C TYR A 22 -18.51 7.20 1.80
N GLU A 23 -18.75 7.80 2.95
CA GLU A 23 -19.15 9.21 3.07
C GLU A 23 -17.94 10.05 3.48
N TYR A 24 -17.77 11.21 2.84
CA TYR A 24 -16.72 12.16 3.13
C TYR A 24 -17.17 13.59 2.84
N ASN A 25 -16.46 14.57 3.37
CA ASN A 25 -16.69 15.97 3.08
C ASN A 25 -15.62 16.49 2.11
N LEU A 26 -16.05 16.95 0.94
CA LEU A 26 -15.22 17.69 0.02
C LEU A 26 -15.17 19.14 0.44
N VAL A 27 -13.98 19.67 0.73
CA VAL A 27 -13.80 21.10 1.02
C VAL A 27 -13.30 21.80 -0.24
N PHE A 28 -14.10 22.73 -0.74
CA PHE A 28 -13.76 23.50 -1.92
C PHE A 28 -14.22 24.98 -1.74
N GLY A 29 -13.32 25.93 -2.03
CA GLY A 29 -13.62 27.36 -1.88
C GLY A 29 -13.98 27.82 -0.45
N GLY A 30 -13.59 27.06 0.57
CA GLY A 30 -13.95 27.32 1.98
C GLY A 30 -15.28 26.72 2.41
N GLU A 31 -16.04 26.12 1.49
CA GLU A 31 -17.31 25.44 1.74
C GLU A 31 -17.09 23.91 1.85
N SER A 32 -17.95 23.25 2.65
CA SER A 32 -17.91 21.80 2.85
C SER A 32 -19.13 21.14 2.21
N TYR A 33 -18.88 20.19 1.32
CA TYR A 33 -19.91 19.46 0.57
C TYR A 33 -19.91 17.99 1.01
N PRO A 34 -21.02 17.48 1.55
CA PRO A 34 -21.13 16.06 1.85
C PRO A 34 -21.16 15.25 0.54
N MET A 35 -20.27 14.28 0.43
CA MET A 35 -20.12 13.41 -0.72
C MET A 35 -20.21 11.96 -0.28
N GLY A 36 -20.58 11.08 -1.20
CA GLY A 36 -20.61 9.64 -0.95
C GLY A 36 -20.39 8.85 -2.21
N GLU A 37 -19.71 7.73 -2.10
CA GLU A 37 -19.50 6.79 -3.18
C GLU A 37 -19.51 5.34 -2.70
N ASN A 38 -19.97 4.44 -3.56
CA ASN A 38 -19.93 3.02 -3.26
C ASN A 38 -18.54 2.46 -3.56
N VAL A 39 -17.89 1.95 -2.53
CA VAL A 39 -16.54 1.38 -2.61
C VAL A 39 -16.53 -0.06 -2.10
N TYR A 40 -15.50 -0.82 -2.47
CA TYR A 40 -15.31 -2.18 -2.01
C TYR A 40 -14.39 -2.21 -0.79
N SER A 41 -14.71 -3.08 0.17
CA SER A 41 -13.86 -3.34 1.33
C SER A 41 -13.22 -4.72 1.26
N ILE A 42 -11.98 -4.83 1.71
CA ILE A 42 -11.30 -6.11 1.90
C ILE A 42 -11.11 -6.29 3.40
N PRO A 43 -11.71 -7.34 4.00
CA PRO A 43 -11.48 -7.62 5.42
C PRO A 43 -9.99 -7.81 5.73
N ASN A 44 -9.52 -7.21 6.81
CA ASN A 44 -8.11 -7.30 7.22
C ASN A 44 -7.64 -8.75 7.38
N SER A 45 -8.53 -9.65 7.80
CA SER A 45 -8.24 -11.09 7.94
C SER A 45 -7.92 -11.80 6.62
N TRP A 46 -8.27 -11.22 5.47
CA TRP A 46 -7.93 -11.77 4.16
C TRP A 46 -6.60 -11.25 3.63
N ILE A 47 -6.07 -10.18 4.24
CA ILE A 47 -4.85 -9.53 3.79
C ILE A 47 -3.64 -10.36 4.24
N VAL A 48 -2.81 -10.72 3.28
CA VAL A 48 -1.55 -11.46 3.51
C VAL A 48 -0.41 -10.51 3.75
N ASP A 49 -0.37 -9.40 3.00
CA ASP A 49 0.66 -8.37 3.11
C ASP A 49 0.11 -7.04 2.58
N ALA A 50 0.59 -5.96 3.14
CA ALA A 50 0.24 -4.60 2.73
C ALA A 50 1.49 -3.71 2.73
N VAL A 51 1.55 -2.79 1.77
CA VAL A 51 2.64 -1.83 1.65
C VAL A 51 2.05 -0.44 1.39
N ASN A 52 2.34 0.49 2.27
CA ASN A 52 2.03 1.90 2.05
C ASN A 52 3.08 2.50 1.11
N LEU A 53 2.70 2.73 -0.14
CA LEU A 53 3.57 3.26 -1.19
C LEU A 53 2.90 4.44 -1.89
N SER A 54 3.59 5.58 -1.91
CA SER A 54 3.19 6.79 -2.61
C SER A 54 4.41 7.68 -2.91
N VAL A 55 4.22 8.97 -3.12
CA VAL A 55 5.26 9.98 -2.97
C VAL A 55 5.43 10.34 -1.48
N GLU A 56 6.60 10.79 -1.08
CA GLU A 56 6.93 11.01 0.33
C GLU A 56 5.96 11.98 1.03
N SER A 57 5.53 13.05 0.35
CA SER A 57 4.64 14.08 0.89
C SER A 57 3.23 13.61 1.22
N GLU A 58 2.79 12.48 0.67
CA GLU A 58 1.40 11.98 0.82
C GLU A 58 1.20 11.04 2.02
N PHE A 59 2.24 10.74 2.79
CA PHE A 59 2.13 9.78 3.90
C PHE A 59 1.42 10.29 5.16
N LYS A 60 1.07 11.56 5.21
CA LYS A 60 0.16 12.09 6.24
C LYS A 60 -1.26 11.49 6.19
N TRP A 61 -1.61 10.81 5.11
CA TRP A 61 -2.93 10.23 4.86
C TRP A 61 -2.97 8.69 4.99
N ILE A 62 -2.04 8.08 5.71
CA ILE A 62 -2.02 6.63 5.92
C ILE A 62 -3.27 6.22 6.68
N VAL A 63 -4.07 5.33 6.06
CA VAL A 63 -5.30 4.76 6.63
C VAL A 63 -5.21 3.24 6.85
N THR A 64 -4.07 2.64 6.54
CA THR A 64 -3.83 1.20 6.73
C THR A 64 -3.77 0.87 8.22
N ALA A 65 -4.43 -0.22 8.62
CA ALA A 65 -4.35 -0.69 10.01
C ALA A 65 -2.88 -0.96 10.41
N PRO A 66 -2.42 -0.49 11.57
CA PRO A 66 -1.02 -0.65 11.98
C PRO A 66 -0.56 -2.12 12.12
N SER A 67 -1.51 -3.05 12.28
CA SER A 67 -1.23 -4.49 12.26
C SER A 67 -0.84 -5.02 10.89
N LEU A 68 -1.18 -4.30 9.81
CA LEU A 68 -0.85 -4.64 8.43
C LEU A 68 0.39 -3.91 7.96
N ASP A 69 0.44 -2.60 8.13
CA ASP A 69 1.63 -1.78 7.86
C ASP A 69 1.58 -0.48 8.68
N LYS A 70 2.49 -0.33 9.62
CA LYS A 70 2.64 0.87 10.45
C LYS A 70 3.66 1.87 9.91
N GLY A 71 4.24 1.60 8.75
CA GLY A 71 5.22 2.44 8.08
C GLY A 71 4.78 2.81 6.66
N TRP A 72 5.74 3.28 5.88
CA TRP A 72 5.56 3.62 4.46
C TRP A 72 6.88 3.54 3.70
N THR A 73 6.77 3.44 2.38
CA THR A 73 7.90 3.60 1.45
C THR A 73 7.47 4.46 0.26
N TYR A 74 8.41 5.00 -0.51
CA TYR A 74 8.08 6.01 -1.50
C TYR A 74 8.97 5.97 -2.75
N CYS A 75 8.47 6.56 -3.84
CA CYS A 75 9.25 6.99 -4.98
C CYS A 75 8.91 8.44 -5.30
N GLY A 76 9.89 9.33 -5.21
CA GLY A 76 9.74 10.78 -5.38
C GLY A 76 9.27 11.49 -4.12
N LYS A 77 9.53 12.78 -4.06
CA LYS A 77 9.18 13.63 -2.91
C LYS A 77 7.75 14.14 -2.99
N VAL A 78 7.33 14.55 -4.19
CA VAL A 78 6.01 15.10 -4.49
C VAL A 78 5.50 14.53 -5.82
N ASP A 79 4.22 14.67 -6.11
CA ASP A 79 3.61 14.16 -7.34
C ASP A 79 4.24 14.69 -8.63
N SER A 80 4.67 15.94 -8.62
CA SER A 80 5.34 16.59 -9.76
C SER A 80 6.82 16.23 -9.92
N ASP A 81 7.39 15.42 -9.01
CA ASP A 81 8.80 15.01 -9.08
C ASP A 81 9.02 14.02 -10.23
N ALA A 82 9.50 14.52 -11.38
CA ALA A 82 9.76 13.68 -12.56
C ALA A 82 10.88 12.66 -12.33
N THR A 83 11.74 12.83 -11.32
CA THR A 83 12.82 11.89 -11.01
C THR A 83 12.32 10.57 -10.42
N ARG A 84 11.03 10.48 -10.05
CA ARG A 84 10.39 9.24 -9.59
C ARG A 84 10.19 8.19 -10.68
N TYR A 85 10.13 8.64 -11.94
CA TYR A 85 9.96 7.72 -13.07
C TYR A 85 11.21 6.86 -13.27
N GLY A 86 10.99 5.57 -13.52
CA GLY A 86 12.08 4.60 -13.61
C GLY A 86 12.68 4.20 -12.26
N LYS A 87 12.07 4.59 -11.15
CA LYS A 87 12.41 4.13 -9.79
C LYS A 87 11.37 3.16 -9.26
N SER A 88 11.74 2.39 -8.28
CA SER A 88 10.87 1.46 -7.55
C SER A 88 11.25 1.39 -6.08
N VAL A 89 10.51 0.62 -5.32
CA VAL A 89 10.87 0.21 -3.97
C VAL A 89 11.28 -1.25 -3.97
N ARG A 90 12.18 -1.65 -3.08
CA ARG A 90 12.65 -3.03 -2.97
C ARG A 90 12.59 -3.49 -1.52
N ARG A 91 11.94 -4.63 -1.30
CA ARG A 91 11.94 -5.26 0.02
C ARG A 91 13.36 -5.72 0.36
N LYS A 92 13.84 -5.38 1.55
CA LYS A 92 15.17 -5.73 2.04
C LYS A 92 15.28 -7.24 2.27
N THR A 93 16.45 -7.80 2.08
CA THR A 93 16.75 -9.17 2.46
C THR A 93 17.10 -9.22 3.94
N LEU A 94 16.40 -10.07 4.68
CA LEU A 94 16.70 -10.35 6.09
C LEU A 94 17.89 -11.29 6.22
N SER A 95 17.87 -12.39 5.45
CA SER A 95 18.92 -13.40 5.45
C SER A 95 18.91 -14.19 4.12
N THR A 96 19.91 -15.04 3.95
CA THR A 96 19.97 -15.98 2.83
C THR A 96 20.17 -17.37 3.39
N THR A 97 19.38 -18.32 2.93
CA THR A 97 19.49 -19.74 3.31
C THR A 97 20.75 -20.38 2.73
N SER A 98 21.14 -21.55 3.25
CA SER A 98 22.31 -22.29 2.74
C SER A 98 22.24 -22.67 1.26
N ASN A 99 21.01 -22.81 0.72
CA ASN A 99 20.78 -23.10 -0.70
C ASN A 99 20.60 -21.81 -1.56
N GLY A 100 20.95 -20.64 -1.02
CA GLY A 100 20.95 -19.37 -1.74
C GLY A 100 19.57 -18.66 -1.82
N LYS A 101 18.52 -19.20 -1.20
CA LYS A 101 17.20 -18.56 -1.20
C LYS A 101 17.21 -17.35 -0.26
N LYS A 102 16.80 -16.18 -0.76
CA LYS A 102 16.65 -14.97 0.04
C LYS A 102 15.37 -15.04 0.89
N ILE A 103 15.50 -14.71 2.16
CA ILE A 103 14.40 -14.47 3.07
C ILE A 103 14.21 -12.96 3.17
N LEU A 104 13.04 -12.48 2.77
CA LEU A 104 12.74 -11.06 2.76
C LEU A 104 12.36 -10.59 4.16
N LYS A 105 12.72 -9.35 4.47
CA LYS A 105 12.36 -8.71 5.72
C LYS A 105 10.88 -8.33 5.72
N ASP A 106 10.17 -8.69 6.77
CA ASP A 106 8.76 -8.38 6.96
C ASP A 106 8.48 -8.16 8.45
N THR A 107 8.27 -6.90 8.83
CA THR A 107 7.98 -6.49 10.21
C THR A 107 6.66 -5.72 10.31
N ASN A 108 5.83 -5.77 9.26
CA ASN A 108 4.66 -4.91 9.11
C ASN A 108 5.02 -3.43 9.29
N ASN A 109 6.15 -3.02 8.73
CA ASN A 109 6.63 -1.65 8.75
C ASN A 109 7.42 -1.35 7.47
N SER A 110 6.75 -0.83 6.46
CA SER A 110 7.36 -0.56 5.15
C SER A 110 8.56 0.38 5.22
N THR A 111 8.62 1.29 6.18
CA THR A 111 9.80 2.17 6.37
C THR A 111 11.05 1.36 6.73
N LEU A 112 10.90 0.30 7.53
CA LEU A 112 12.01 -0.57 7.94
C LEU A 112 12.30 -1.66 6.92
N ASP A 113 11.26 -2.12 6.20
CA ASP A 113 11.31 -3.34 5.39
C ASP A 113 11.70 -3.07 3.93
N PHE A 114 11.56 -1.83 3.46
CA PHE A 114 11.87 -1.46 2.08
C PHE A 114 13.02 -0.48 1.97
N THR A 115 13.67 -0.49 0.80
CA THR A 115 14.57 0.57 0.34
C THR A 115 13.82 1.36 -0.72
N PRO A 116 13.60 2.67 -0.51
CA PRO A 116 12.94 3.52 -1.49
C PRO A 116 13.86 3.86 -2.67
N GLU A 117 13.26 4.32 -3.78
CA GLU A 117 13.92 4.93 -4.93
C GLU A 117 15.04 4.11 -5.58
N VAL A 118 14.95 2.79 -5.54
CA VAL A 118 15.93 1.91 -6.19
C VAL A 118 15.66 1.77 -7.68
N LYS A 119 16.70 1.41 -8.46
CA LYS A 119 16.51 1.02 -9.86
C LYS A 119 15.67 -0.26 -9.93
N PRO A 120 14.61 -0.29 -10.76
CA PRO A 120 13.79 -1.50 -10.96
C PRO A 120 14.65 -2.69 -11.41
N SER A 121 14.36 -3.86 -10.84
CA SER A 121 15.01 -5.12 -11.21
C SER A 121 14.09 -6.27 -10.87
N LEU A 122 13.84 -7.15 -11.81
CA LEU A 122 13.12 -8.42 -11.61
C LEU A 122 14.05 -9.54 -11.14
N MET A 123 15.36 -9.31 -11.23
CA MET A 123 16.39 -10.24 -10.78
C MET A 123 17.12 -9.66 -9.56
N ASN A 124 17.27 -10.49 -8.59
CA ASN A 124 18.03 -10.22 -7.35
C ASN A 124 19.38 -10.92 -7.39
#